data_a1004afdf4c44c29e0092120b91fccba
#
_entry.id   a1004afdf4c44c29e0092120b91fccba
#
_cell.length_a   1.000
_cell.length_b   1.000
_cell.length_c   1.000
_cell.angle_alpha   90.00
_cell.angle_beta   90.00
_cell.angle_gamma   90.00
#
_symmetry.space_group_name_H-M   'P 1'
#
loop_
_entity.id
_entity.type
_entity.pdbx_description
1 polymer ?
#
loop_
_entity_poly.entity_id
_entity_poly.type
_entity_poly.pdbx_seq_one_letter_code
_entity_poly.pdbx_strand_id
1 'polypeptide(L)'
;MKLSRVLVITLTLAMAAPMSFAKEPPHIKSMMGQAQLQGLGRLNFWGFHVYDANLYRGTAKDSQEFALELKYQRAFSGEAIANRTADEMKSLGVADAQATSWGKELAGILPNVEPGQTIAAVYIPKQGTSFFYEGRKISQIQGADFAKAFFGIWLDSKTSVPKLRAELLGQGCPPPLISGAC
;
A
#
# COMPACT_ATOMS: atom_id res chain seq x y z
N MET A 1 -61.43 -25.50 -35.45
CA MET A 1 -60.70 -24.32 -34.92
C MET A 1 -59.47 -24.80 -34.19
N LYS A 2 -58.25 -24.65 -34.77
CA LYS A 2 -56.98 -25.03 -34.14
C LYS A 2 -56.30 -23.76 -33.64
N LEU A 3 -56.17 -23.60 -32.32
CA LEU A 3 -55.42 -22.50 -31.72
C LEU A 3 -53.93 -22.88 -31.73
N SER A 4 -53.12 -22.19 -32.54
CA SER A 4 -51.67 -22.23 -32.47
C SER A 4 -51.18 -21.40 -31.30
N ARG A 5 -50.53 -22.05 -30.34
CA ARG A 5 -49.79 -21.38 -29.26
C ARG A 5 -48.45 -20.92 -29.77
N VAL A 6 -48.22 -19.64 -29.89
CA VAL A 6 -46.94 -19.02 -30.19
C VAL A 6 -46.16 -18.95 -28.86
N LEU A 7 -45.03 -19.70 -28.78
CA LEU A 7 -44.11 -19.69 -27.68
C LEU A 7 -43.10 -18.53 -27.89
N VAL A 8 -43.27 -17.43 -27.11
CA VAL A 8 -42.30 -16.34 -27.14
C VAL A 8 -41.18 -16.68 -26.17
N ILE A 9 -39.99 -17.01 -26.73
CA ILE A 9 -38.75 -17.22 -25.96
C ILE A 9 -38.09 -15.84 -25.76
N THR A 10 -38.20 -15.27 -24.58
CA THR A 10 -37.43 -14.08 -24.17
C THR A 10 -36.00 -14.46 -23.84
N LEU A 11 -35.09 -14.13 -24.72
CA LEU A 11 -33.62 -14.30 -24.51
C LEU A 11 -33.13 -13.16 -23.59
N THR A 12 -32.92 -13.44 -22.31
CA THR A 12 -32.30 -12.49 -21.37
C THR A 12 -30.78 -12.47 -21.61
N LEU A 13 -30.31 -11.41 -22.26
CA LEU A 13 -28.89 -11.13 -22.44
C LEU A 13 -28.31 -10.65 -21.11
N ALA A 14 -27.61 -11.51 -20.39
CA ALA A 14 -26.87 -11.13 -19.18
C ALA A 14 -25.67 -10.26 -19.60
N MET A 15 -25.73 -8.95 -19.37
CA MET A 15 -24.59 -8.05 -19.50
C MET A 15 -23.62 -8.32 -18.36
N ALA A 16 -22.54 -9.04 -18.63
CA ALA A 16 -21.38 -9.09 -17.75
C ALA A 16 -20.72 -7.71 -17.74
N ALA A 17 -20.84 -6.97 -16.63
CA ALA A 17 -20.11 -5.72 -16.43
C ALA A 17 -18.61 -6.04 -16.42
N PRO A 18 -17.76 -5.30 -17.17
CA PRO A 18 -16.31 -5.50 -17.11
C PRO A 18 -15.85 -5.17 -15.69
N MET A 19 -15.19 -6.12 -15.03
CA MET A 19 -14.44 -5.85 -13.80
C MET A 19 -13.35 -4.85 -14.12
N SER A 20 -13.53 -3.60 -13.73
CA SER A 20 -12.51 -2.56 -13.82
C SER A 20 -11.42 -2.91 -12.81
N PHE A 21 -10.37 -3.61 -13.23
CA PHE A 21 -9.16 -3.72 -12.44
C PHE A 21 -8.61 -2.31 -12.25
N ALA A 22 -8.45 -1.88 -11.01
CA ALA A 22 -7.80 -0.61 -10.70
C ALA A 22 -6.43 -0.61 -11.36
N LYS A 23 -6.25 0.29 -12.34
CA LYS A 23 -5.00 0.40 -13.09
C LYS A 23 -3.89 0.80 -12.13
N GLU A 24 -2.80 0.05 -12.12
CA GLU A 24 -1.63 0.35 -11.30
C GLU A 24 -1.13 1.78 -11.56
N PRO A 25 -0.72 2.54 -10.52
CA PRO A 25 -0.19 3.89 -10.68
C PRO A 25 1.06 3.89 -11.58
N PRO A 26 1.20 4.87 -12.51
CA PRO A 26 2.30 4.89 -13.48
C PRO A 26 3.69 4.84 -12.84
N HIS A 27 3.88 5.50 -11.69
CA HIS A 27 5.15 5.52 -10.96
C HIS A 27 5.50 4.16 -10.35
N ILE A 28 4.53 3.40 -9.86
CA ILE A 28 4.72 2.04 -9.38
C ILE A 28 5.10 1.13 -10.55
N LYS A 29 4.36 1.23 -11.67
CA LYS A 29 4.65 0.49 -12.89
C LYS A 29 6.04 0.78 -13.43
N SER A 30 6.47 2.04 -13.45
CA SER A 30 7.80 2.41 -13.95
C SER A 30 8.94 1.85 -13.10
N MET A 31 8.73 1.65 -11.80
CA MET A 31 9.72 1.09 -10.88
C MET A 31 9.76 -0.43 -10.87
N MET A 32 8.60 -1.08 -10.93
CA MET A 32 8.46 -2.54 -10.76
C MET A 32 8.24 -3.28 -12.08
N GLY A 33 8.11 -2.58 -13.21
CA GLY A 33 7.77 -3.15 -14.51
C GLY A 33 6.31 -3.59 -14.58
N GLN A 34 5.97 -4.70 -13.94
CA GLN A 34 4.60 -5.18 -13.79
C GLN A 34 4.28 -5.39 -12.31
N ALA A 35 3.22 -4.77 -11.86
CA ALA A 35 2.72 -4.89 -10.51
C ALA A 35 1.22 -5.20 -10.52
N GLN A 36 0.74 -5.85 -9.49
CA GLN A 36 -0.69 -6.07 -9.27
C GLN A 36 -1.07 -5.62 -7.88
N LEU A 37 -2.29 -5.11 -7.73
CA LEU A 37 -2.87 -4.80 -6.44
C LEU A 37 -3.09 -6.12 -5.67
N GLN A 38 -2.43 -6.26 -4.52
CA GLN A 38 -2.63 -7.40 -3.62
C GLN A 38 -3.83 -7.17 -2.72
N GLY A 39 -3.95 -5.98 -2.16
CA GLY A 39 -5.06 -5.61 -1.30
C GLY A 39 -5.12 -4.12 -1.05
N LEU A 40 -6.24 -3.70 -0.54
CA LEU A 40 -6.52 -2.32 -0.19
C LEU A 40 -7.25 -2.28 1.16
N GLY A 41 -7.02 -1.21 1.91
CA GLY A 41 -7.65 -1.06 3.20
C GLY A 41 -7.69 0.40 3.64
N ARG A 42 -8.32 0.63 4.78
CA ARG A 42 -8.55 1.97 5.31
C ARG A 42 -8.05 2.08 6.74
N LEU A 43 -7.26 3.11 7.01
CA LEU A 43 -6.95 3.48 8.38
C LEU A 43 -8.01 4.46 8.90
N ASN A 44 -8.71 4.02 9.95
CA ASN A 44 -9.50 4.90 10.81
C ASN A 44 -8.82 4.99 12.17
N PHE A 45 -8.71 6.20 12.69
CA PHE A 45 -8.15 6.46 14.01
C PHE A 45 -9.11 7.37 14.79
N TRP A 46 -9.58 6.91 15.95
CA TRP A 46 -10.58 7.62 16.78
C TRP A 46 -11.84 8.04 16.00
N GLY A 47 -12.31 7.16 15.10
CA GLY A 47 -13.47 7.43 14.25
C GLY A 47 -13.19 8.30 13.01
N PHE A 48 -11.99 8.82 12.87
CA PHE A 48 -11.60 9.63 11.71
C PHE A 48 -10.93 8.78 10.63
N HIS A 49 -11.36 8.95 9.38
CA HIS A 49 -10.69 8.39 8.22
C HIS A 49 -9.38 9.15 7.97
N VAL A 50 -8.26 8.46 8.14
CA VAL A 50 -6.90 9.05 8.04
C VAL A 50 -6.36 8.92 6.61
N TYR A 51 -6.35 7.69 6.07
CA TYR A 51 -5.95 7.40 4.68
C TYR A 51 -6.55 6.08 4.18
N ASP A 52 -6.59 5.92 2.87
CA ASP A 52 -6.73 4.63 2.20
C ASP A 52 -5.33 4.15 1.81
N ALA A 53 -5.09 2.84 1.94
CA ALA A 53 -3.80 2.21 1.65
C ALA A 53 -3.97 1.12 0.58
N ASN A 54 -3.05 1.06 -0.37
CA ASN A 54 -2.99 0.07 -1.43
C ASN A 54 -1.64 -0.64 -1.40
N LEU A 55 -1.64 -1.98 -1.33
CA LEU A 55 -0.44 -2.81 -1.43
C LEU A 55 -0.33 -3.41 -2.82
N TYR A 56 0.79 -3.19 -3.48
CA TYR A 56 1.11 -3.75 -4.80
C TYR A 56 2.27 -4.73 -4.71
N ARG A 57 2.22 -5.79 -5.51
CA ARG A 57 3.27 -6.81 -5.63
C ARG A 57 3.76 -6.93 -7.06
N GLY A 58 5.05 -7.16 -7.22
CA GLY A 58 5.61 -7.55 -8.52
C GLY A 58 5.03 -8.89 -8.97
N THR A 59 4.72 -9.01 -10.26
CA THR A 59 4.08 -10.19 -10.85
C THR A 59 5.05 -11.24 -11.33
N ALA A 60 6.35 -10.92 -11.43
CA ALA A 60 7.36 -11.91 -11.80
C ALA A 60 7.43 -13.02 -10.74
N LYS A 61 7.66 -14.25 -11.18
CA LYS A 61 7.92 -15.38 -10.28
C LYS A 61 9.12 -15.03 -9.40
N ASP A 62 8.98 -15.21 -8.10
CA ASP A 62 10.00 -14.89 -7.08
C ASP A 62 10.29 -13.37 -6.92
N SER A 63 9.41 -12.49 -7.44
CA SER A 63 9.56 -11.05 -7.23
C SER A 63 9.52 -10.72 -5.73
N GLN A 64 10.55 -9.99 -5.29
CA GLN A 64 10.62 -9.44 -3.93
C GLN A 64 10.20 -7.97 -3.88
N GLU A 65 9.84 -7.42 -5.03
CA GLU A 65 9.43 -6.03 -5.20
C GLU A 65 8.01 -5.83 -4.73
N PHE A 66 7.77 -4.74 -4.04
CA PHE A 66 6.43 -4.35 -3.60
C PHE A 66 6.36 -2.85 -3.35
N ALA A 67 5.13 -2.32 -3.31
CA ALA A 67 4.88 -0.92 -3.04
C ALA A 67 3.67 -0.76 -2.13
N LEU A 68 3.70 0.28 -1.31
CA LEU A 68 2.59 0.74 -0.51
C LEU A 68 2.29 2.19 -0.89
N GLU A 69 1.05 2.48 -1.27
CA GLU A 69 0.56 3.82 -1.56
C GLU A 69 -0.48 4.22 -0.54
N LEU A 70 -0.32 5.39 0.05
CA LEU A 70 -1.25 5.97 1.02
C LEU A 70 -1.91 7.21 0.40
N LYS A 71 -3.24 7.20 0.28
CA LYS A 71 -4.03 8.36 -0.12
C LYS A 71 -4.63 8.99 1.12
N TYR A 72 -4.09 10.13 1.52
CA TYR A 72 -4.49 10.83 2.73
C TYR A 72 -5.89 11.44 2.59
N GLN A 73 -6.65 11.39 3.68
CA GLN A 73 -7.99 11.98 3.76
C GLN A 73 -8.03 13.18 4.72
N ARG A 74 -6.89 13.51 5.31
CA ARG A 74 -6.68 14.65 6.22
C ARG A 74 -5.33 15.28 5.97
N ALA A 75 -5.19 16.55 6.30
CA ALA A 75 -3.91 17.26 6.26
C ALA A 75 -2.99 16.80 7.39
N PHE A 76 -1.71 16.57 7.05
CA PHE A 76 -0.63 16.30 8.00
C PHE A 76 0.66 16.97 7.53
N SER A 77 1.47 17.45 8.48
CA SER A 77 2.82 17.86 8.14
C SER A 77 3.73 16.64 7.89
N GLY A 78 4.70 16.79 6.98
CA GLY A 78 5.70 15.76 6.72
C GLY A 78 6.44 15.36 8.00
N GLU A 79 6.73 16.32 8.88
CA GLU A 79 7.33 16.08 10.18
C GLU A 79 6.45 15.21 11.08
N ALA A 80 5.14 15.47 11.15
CA ALA A 80 4.21 14.66 11.94
C ALA A 80 4.13 13.21 11.40
N ILE A 81 4.14 13.03 10.07
CA ILE A 81 4.17 11.71 9.45
C ILE A 81 5.48 10.99 9.81
N ALA A 82 6.62 11.67 9.72
CA ALA A 82 7.93 11.11 10.02
C ALA A 82 8.06 10.71 11.52
N ASN A 83 7.61 11.56 12.43
CA ASN A 83 7.61 11.28 13.86
C ASN A 83 6.74 10.06 14.20
N ARG A 84 5.52 10.00 13.65
CA ARG A 84 4.65 8.83 13.82
C ARG A 84 5.28 7.56 13.25
N THR A 85 5.94 7.65 12.11
CA THR A 85 6.66 6.52 11.50
C THR A 85 7.76 6.00 12.42
N ALA A 86 8.56 6.89 13.02
CA ALA A 86 9.59 6.51 13.98
C ALA A 86 9.00 5.82 15.23
N ASP A 87 7.89 6.33 15.76
CA ASP A 87 7.24 5.73 16.92
C ASP A 87 6.67 4.34 16.63
N GLU A 88 6.09 4.14 15.46
CA GLU A 88 5.64 2.80 15.04
C GLU A 88 6.82 1.83 14.86
N MET A 89 7.94 2.28 14.30
CA MET A 89 9.15 1.45 14.20
C MET A 89 9.66 1.02 15.58
N LYS A 90 9.68 1.93 16.57
CA LYS A 90 10.03 1.59 17.97
C LYS A 90 9.08 0.53 18.54
N SER A 91 7.79 0.70 18.31
CA SER A 91 6.76 -0.23 18.77
C SER A 91 6.94 -1.64 18.19
N LEU A 92 7.53 -1.75 17.01
CA LEU A 92 7.89 -3.03 16.36
C LEU A 92 9.23 -3.60 16.86
N GLY A 93 9.93 -2.90 17.76
CA GLY A 93 11.18 -3.35 18.38
C GLY A 93 12.45 -2.87 17.68
N VAL A 94 12.34 -1.86 16.80
CA VAL A 94 13.53 -1.15 16.29
C VAL A 94 14.16 -0.36 17.43
N ALA A 95 15.48 -0.40 17.56
CA ALA A 95 16.20 0.36 18.59
C ALA A 95 15.89 1.86 18.49
N ASP A 96 15.64 2.51 19.62
CA ASP A 96 15.21 3.92 19.70
C ASP A 96 16.12 4.88 18.93
N ALA A 97 17.44 4.71 19.04
CA ALA A 97 18.41 5.54 18.34
C ALA A 97 18.26 5.39 16.80
N GLN A 98 18.06 4.17 16.33
CA GLN A 98 17.92 3.88 14.91
C GLN A 98 16.59 4.39 14.36
N ALA A 99 15.48 4.14 15.05
CA ALA A 99 14.15 4.65 14.66
C ALA A 99 14.13 6.18 14.64
N THR A 100 14.76 6.83 15.63
CA THR A 100 14.89 8.29 15.69
C THR A 100 15.74 8.82 14.53
N SER A 101 16.82 8.14 14.17
CA SER A 101 17.66 8.53 13.02
C SER A 101 16.87 8.48 11.71
N TRP A 102 16.16 7.39 11.46
CA TRP A 102 15.29 7.24 10.28
C TRP A 102 14.12 8.23 10.28
N GLY A 103 13.54 8.54 11.46
CA GLY A 103 12.52 9.57 11.59
C GLY A 103 13.02 10.95 11.16
N LYS A 104 14.24 11.34 11.57
CA LYS A 104 14.86 12.61 11.14
C LYS A 104 15.12 12.64 9.63
N GLU A 105 15.58 11.53 9.06
CA GLU A 105 15.78 11.41 7.62
C GLU A 105 14.45 11.56 6.86
N LEU A 106 13.40 10.86 7.31
CA LEU A 106 12.06 10.98 6.76
C LEU A 106 11.49 12.40 6.87
N ALA A 107 11.70 13.10 7.99
CA ALA A 107 11.25 14.48 8.16
C ALA A 107 11.90 15.45 7.16
N GLY A 108 13.12 15.14 6.71
CA GLY A 108 13.82 15.91 5.67
C GLY A 108 13.30 15.67 4.26
N ILE A 109 12.53 14.61 4.01
CA ILE A 109 12.09 14.23 2.66
C ILE A 109 10.57 14.22 2.48
N LEU A 110 9.80 13.95 3.53
CA LEU A 110 8.34 13.87 3.42
C LEU A 110 7.71 15.25 3.36
N PRO A 111 6.88 15.55 2.34
CA PRO A 111 6.15 16.80 2.26
C PRO A 111 4.95 16.82 3.20
N ASN A 112 4.39 18.01 3.43
CA ASN A 112 3.05 18.14 3.95
C ASN A 112 2.05 17.55 2.96
N VAL A 113 0.98 16.96 3.47
CA VAL A 113 -0.09 16.38 2.65
C VAL A 113 -1.42 17.02 2.98
N GLU A 114 -2.26 17.16 1.96
CA GLU A 114 -3.65 17.59 2.04
C GLU A 114 -4.60 16.43 1.69
N PRO A 115 -5.90 16.51 2.03
CA PRO A 115 -6.87 15.51 1.64
C PRO A 115 -6.84 15.22 0.14
N GLY A 116 -6.80 13.92 -0.21
CA GLY A 116 -6.72 13.42 -1.58
C GLY A 116 -5.31 13.21 -2.11
N GLN A 117 -4.28 13.76 -1.48
CA GLN A 117 -2.89 13.60 -1.92
C GLN A 117 -2.30 12.26 -1.52
N THR A 118 -1.29 11.81 -2.28
CA THR A 118 -0.70 10.48 -2.15
C THR A 118 0.79 10.55 -1.80
N ILE A 119 1.20 9.66 -0.90
CA ILE A 119 2.60 9.26 -0.71
C ILE A 119 2.69 7.77 -1.02
N ALA A 120 3.63 7.39 -1.89
CA ALA A 120 3.93 5.98 -2.15
C ALA A 120 5.39 5.67 -1.81
N ALA A 121 5.61 4.45 -1.32
CA ALA A 121 6.92 3.88 -1.08
C ALA A 121 7.05 2.59 -1.90
N VAL A 122 8.12 2.47 -2.69
CA VAL A 122 8.41 1.32 -3.55
C VAL A 122 9.71 0.69 -3.12
N TYR A 123 9.69 -0.57 -2.73
CA TYR A 123 10.88 -1.35 -2.39
C TYR A 123 11.35 -2.17 -3.58
N ILE A 124 12.63 -2.00 -3.92
CA ILE A 124 13.35 -2.82 -4.90
C ILE A 124 14.59 -3.40 -4.21
N PRO A 125 14.81 -4.72 -4.19
CA PRO A 125 16.00 -5.33 -3.63
C PRO A 125 17.27 -4.67 -4.15
N LYS A 126 18.26 -4.45 -3.26
CA LYS A 126 19.55 -3.77 -3.53
C LYS A 126 19.44 -2.28 -3.87
N GLN A 127 18.26 -1.76 -4.22
CA GLN A 127 18.06 -0.33 -4.44
C GLN A 127 17.49 0.39 -3.21
N GLY A 128 16.84 -0.35 -2.27
CA GLY A 128 16.18 0.22 -1.10
C GLY A 128 14.76 0.68 -1.38
N THR A 129 14.31 1.69 -0.65
CA THR A 129 12.95 2.24 -0.70
C THR A 129 12.93 3.60 -1.38
N SER A 130 12.25 3.70 -2.51
CA SER A 130 12.01 4.98 -3.22
C SER A 130 10.68 5.57 -2.78
N PHE A 131 10.67 6.87 -2.46
CA PHE A 131 9.49 7.63 -2.06
C PHE A 131 8.97 8.48 -3.19
N PHE A 132 7.65 8.54 -3.31
CA PHE A 132 6.93 9.32 -4.31
C PHE A 132 5.87 10.17 -3.62
N TYR A 133 5.72 11.41 -4.09
CA TYR A 133 4.63 12.30 -3.73
C TYR A 133 3.89 12.70 -5.00
N GLU A 134 2.57 12.47 -5.03
CA GLU A 134 1.75 12.72 -6.22
C GLU A 134 2.36 12.12 -7.50
N GLY A 135 2.89 10.89 -7.39
CA GLY A 135 3.50 10.16 -8.50
C GLY A 135 4.90 10.62 -8.90
N ARG A 136 5.48 11.65 -8.28
CA ARG A 136 6.86 12.12 -8.53
C ARG A 136 7.81 11.57 -7.48
N LYS A 137 8.94 11.01 -7.91
CA LYS A 137 9.99 10.55 -6.99
C LYS A 137 10.56 11.74 -6.24
N ILE A 138 10.57 11.67 -4.91
CA ILE A 138 11.07 12.73 -4.02
C ILE A 138 12.37 12.34 -3.34
N SER A 139 12.57 11.05 -3.03
CA SER A 139 13.78 10.56 -2.35
C SER A 139 13.94 9.05 -2.47
N GLN A 140 15.04 8.54 -1.90
CA GLN A 140 15.30 7.12 -1.77
C GLN A 140 16.17 6.87 -0.54
N ILE A 141 15.78 5.90 0.30
CA ILE A 141 16.54 5.44 1.45
C ILE A 141 17.05 4.03 1.16
N GLN A 142 18.35 3.82 1.33
CA GLN A 142 19.02 2.56 1.08
C GLN A 142 18.81 1.57 2.23
N GLY A 143 19.03 0.29 1.93
CA GLY A 143 19.08 -0.78 2.93
C GLY A 143 17.76 -1.52 3.13
N ALA A 144 17.91 -2.84 3.31
CA ALA A 144 16.78 -3.74 3.57
C ALA A 144 16.24 -3.56 5.00
N ASP A 145 17.10 -3.20 5.96
CA ASP A 145 16.69 -3.02 7.37
C ASP A 145 15.73 -1.85 7.53
N PHE A 146 16.02 -0.71 6.86
CA PHE A 146 15.09 0.40 6.80
C PHE A 146 13.76 -0.03 6.17
N ALA A 147 13.81 -0.68 5.02
CA ALA A 147 12.60 -1.12 4.31
C ALA A 147 11.77 -2.08 5.16
N LYS A 148 12.43 -3.05 5.84
CA LYS A 148 11.76 -3.98 6.76
C LYS A 148 11.06 -3.24 7.90
N ALA A 149 11.74 -2.30 8.54
CA ALA A 149 11.18 -1.50 9.64
C ALA A 149 10.02 -0.62 9.16
N PHE A 150 10.19 0.06 8.02
CA PHE A 150 9.21 0.98 7.46
C PHE A 150 7.93 0.25 7.03
N PHE A 151 8.03 -0.75 6.17
CA PHE A 151 6.85 -1.48 5.70
C PHE A 151 6.26 -2.39 6.77
N GLY A 152 7.05 -2.80 7.77
CA GLY A 152 6.59 -3.54 8.94
C GLY A 152 5.47 -2.83 9.69
N ILE A 153 5.43 -1.50 9.68
CA ILE A 153 4.38 -0.68 10.29
C ILE A 153 2.98 -1.15 9.86
N TRP A 154 2.82 -1.58 8.62
CA TRP A 154 1.54 -2.07 8.10
C TRP A 154 1.48 -3.58 7.95
N LEU A 155 2.61 -4.25 7.72
CA LEU A 155 2.65 -5.62 7.22
C LEU A 155 3.19 -6.65 8.22
N ASP A 156 3.88 -6.22 9.29
CA ASP A 156 4.36 -7.13 10.34
C ASP A 156 3.19 -7.69 11.15
N SER A 157 3.34 -8.91 11.65
CA SER A 157 2.33 -9.55 12.51
C SER A 157 2.08 -8.81 13.82
N LYS A 158 3.04 -8.00 14.27
CA LYS A 158 2.98 -7.17 15.49
C LYS A 158 2.52 -5.74 15.25
N THR A 159 2.06 -5.42 14.04
CA THR A 159 1.59 -4.07 13.71
C THR A 159 0.51 -3.57 14.66
N SER A 160 0.50 -2.27 14.93
CA SER A 160 -0.56 -1.59 15.70
C SER A 160 -1.91 -1.52 14.95
N VAL A 161 -1.94 -1.89 13.66
CA VAL A 161 -3.11 -1.81 12.78
C VAL A 161 -3.48 -3.17 12.15
N PRO A 162 -3.77 -4.22 12.96
CA PRO A 162 -3.95 -5.59 12.47
C PRO A 162 -5.11 -5.75 11.49
N LYS A 163 -6.17 -4.94 11.63
CA LYS A 163 -7.29 -4.94 10.67
C LYS A 163 -6.84 -4.46 9.29
N LEU A 164 -6.12 -3.34 9.24
CA LEU A 164 -5.59 -2.82 7.98
C LEU A 164 -4.59 -3.79 7.35
N ARG A 165 -3.73 -4.43 8.18
CA ARG A 165 -2.85 -5.50 7.69
C ARG A 165 -3.63 -6.61 6.99
N ALA A 166 -4.70 -7.11 7.61
CA ALA A 166 -5.52 -8.17 7.03
C ALA A 166 -6.15 -7.75 5.70
N GLU A 167 -6.63 -6.51 5.60
CA GLU A 167 -7.20 -5.94 4.38
C GLU A 167 -6.13 -5.82 3.26
N LEU A 168 -4.92 -5.36 3.59
CA LEU A 168 -3.80 -5.23 2.64
C LEU A 168 -3.28 -6.59 2.15
N LEU A 169 -3.21 -7.59 3.01
CA LEU A 169 -2.74 -8.91 2.62
C LEU A 169 -3.81 -9.71 1.89
N GLY A 170 -5.09 -9.53 2.20
CA GLY A 170 -6.19 -10.31 1.65
C GLY A 170 -5.98 -11.80 1.89
N GLN A 171 -6.00 -12.61 0.84
CA GLN A 171 -5.69 -14.05 0.87
C GLN A 171 -4.18 -14.33 0.64
N GLY A 172 -3.37 -13.29 0.46
CA GLY A 172 -1.95 -13.42 0.17
C GLY A 172 -1.07 -13.33 1.42
N CYS A 173 0.20 -13.67 1.24
CA CYS A 173 1.23 -13.54 2.26
C CYS A 173 1.87 -12.16 2.27
N PRO A 174 2.50 -11.74 3.40
CA PRO A 174 3.33 -10.55 3.39
C PRO A 174 4.50 -10.68 2.39
N PRO A 175 5.07 -9.55 1.93
CA PRO A 175 6.27 -9.57 1.10
C PRO A 175 7.41 -10.35 1.77
N PRO A 176 8.29 -11.04 1.02
CA PRO A 176 9.37 -11.86 1.60
C PRO A 176 10.29 -11.11 2.56
N LEU A 177 10.45 -9.79 2.37
CA LEU A 177 11.23 -8.93 3.26
C LEU A 177 10.62 -8.84 4.68
N ILE A 178 9.30 -8.95 4.79
CA ILE A 178 8.57 -8.80 6.05
C ILE A 178 8.41 -10.17 6.69
N SER A 179 8.97 -10.34 7.87
CA SER A 179 8.84 -11.57 8.65
C SER A 179 7.38 -11.74 9.12
N GLY A 180 6.81 -12.92 8.93
CA GLY A 180 5.47 -13.23 9.42
C GLY A 180 4.89 -14.44 8.71
N ALA A 181 4.07 -15.21 9.42
CA ALA A 181 3.32 -16.31 8.83
C ALA A 181 2.28 -15.78 7.83
N CYS A 182 2.12 -16.51 6.76
CA CYS A 182 0.93 -16.44 5.92
C CYS A 182 -0.30 -16.84 6.72
#